data_db45ccf1dd0dd7a6714dcb4dae50f27a
#
_entry.id   db45ccf1dd0dd7a6714dcb4dae50f27a
#
_cell.length_a   1.000
_cell.length_b   1.000
_cell.length_c   1.000
_cell.angle_alpha   90.00
_cell.angle_beta   90.00
_cell.angle_gamma   90.00
#
_symmetry.space_group_name_H-M   'P 1'
#
loop_
_entity.id
_entity.type
_entity.pdbx_description
1 polymer ?
#
loop_
_entity_poly.entity_id
_entity_poly.type
_entity_poly.pdbx_seq_one_letter_code
_entity_poly.pdbx_strand_id
1 'polypeptide(L)'
;NQIGEEIAATNNFPVINTQQCYDKIQQLTTDTALVLPAITLAEQALIIYTSGTTGNPKGVMLSHNNLFEMYYALRSETPLLGPGAVNLIAGPWYAVVGVGYFVFGIFSGCTNVLLKIFDPIEILRLIQTYKITNAFFAPIMMKIICALDEVHEYDLSSLQNIQYGGSP
;
A
#
# COMPACT_ATOMS: atom_id res chain seq x y z
N ASN A 1 -6.65 16.39 -9.78
CA ASN A 1 -7.33 15.41 -10.66
C ASN A 1 -8.71 15.97 -10.95
N GLN A 2 -9.01 16.22 -12.22
CA GLN A 2 -10.24 16.89 -12.70
C GLN A 2 -11.51 16.26 -12.13
N ILE A 3 -11.62 14.94 -12.09
CA ILE A 3 -12.77 14.22 -11.52
C ILE A 3 -12.95 14.54 -10.04
N GLY A 4 -11.87 14.58 -9.27
CA GLY A 4 -11.93 14.92 -7.84
C GLY A 4 -12.37 16.35 -7.59
N GLU A 5 -11.97 17.27 -8.45
CA GLU A 5 -12.38 18.69 -8.39
C GLU A 5 -13.86 18.86 -8.75
N GLU A 6 -14.35 18.14 -9.76
CA GLU A 6 -15.78 18.13 -10.14
C GLU A 6 -16.66 17.55 -9.03
N ILE A 7 -16.27 16.44 -8.41
CA ILE A 7 -17.00 15.84 -7.27
C ILE A 7 -17.02 16.79 -6.08
N ALA A 8 -15.90 17.40 -5.76
CA ALA A 8 -15.79 18.33 -4.65
C ALA A 8 -16.65 19.58 -4.86
N ALA A 9 -16.64 20.15 -6.07
CA ALA A 9 -17.45 21.29 -6.43
C ALA A 9 -18.96 20.98 -6.36
N THR A 10 -19.38 19.80 -6.85
CA THR A 10 -20.77 19.36 -6.83
C THR A 10 -21.31 19.17 -5.42
N ASN A 11 -20.48 18.72 -4.48
CA ASN A 11 -20.89 18.36 -3.12
C ASN A 11 -20.40 19.37 -2.06
N ASN A 12 -19.81 20.47 -2.47
CA ASN A 12 -19.25 21.50 -1.59
C ASN A 12 -18.23 20.94 -0.58
N PHE A 13 -17.37 20.00 -1.04
CA PHE A 13 -16.29 19.48 -0.23
C PHE A 13 -15.00 20.27 -0.43
N PRO A 14 -14.18 20.45 0.63
CA PRO A 14 -12.86 21.04 0.46
C PRO A 14 -11.96 20.13 -0.39
N VAL A 15 -11.25 20.73 -1.34
CA VAL A 15 -10.26 20.02 -2.16
C VAL A 15 -8.90 20.10 -1.48
N ILE A 16 -8.29 18.95 -1.25
CA ILE A 16 -6.91 18.85 -0.79
C ILE A 16 -6.06 18.36 -1.96
N ASN A 17 -5.24 19.24 -2.52
CA ASN A 17 -4.25 18.85 -3.51
C ASN A 17 -3.05 18.24 -2.80
N THR A 18 -2.77 16.95 -3.07
CA THR A 18 -1.71 16.21 -2.39
C THR A 18 -0.32 16.79 -2.61
N GLN A 19 -0.02 17.34 -3.80
CA GLN A 19 1.26 17.99 -4.06
C GLN A 19 1.44 19.25 -3.21
N GLN A 20 0.42 20.11 -3.16
CA GLN A 20 0.45 21.32 -2.34
C GLN A 20 0.53 21.00 -0.84
N CYS A 21 -0.14 19.92 -0.40
CA CYS A 21 -0.02 19.43 0.97
C CYS A 21 1.40 18.97 1.28
N TYR A 22 2.01 18.21 0.39
CA TYR A 22 3.38 17.72 0.57
C TYR A 22 4.37 18.87 0.71
N ASP A 23 4.29 19.86 -0.18
CA ASP A 23 5.14 21.05 -0.15
C ASP A 23 4.98 21.86 1.15
N LYS A 24 3.74 21.96 1.67
CA LYS A 24 3.45 22.58 2.96
C LYS A 24 3.98 21.78 4.14
N ILE A 25 3.81 20.45 4.14
CA ILE A 25 4.29 19.57 5.21
C ILE A 25 5.81 19.65 5.34
N GLN A 26 6.54 19.73 4.24
CA GLN A 26 8.00 19.90 4.27
C GLN A 26 8.46 21.23 4.88
N GLN A 27 7.61 22.24 4.89
CA GLN A 27 7.88 23.55 5.47
C GLN A 27 7.45 23.68 6.93
N LEU A 28 6.70 22.69 7.46
CA LEU A 28 6.27 22.67 8.84
C LEU A 28 7.45 22.29 9.75
N THR A 29 7.91 23.25 10.54
CA THR A 29 8.79 22.98 11.68
C THR A 29 7.95 22.47 12.83
N THR A 30 8.19 21.25 13.28
CA THR A 30 7.40 20.59 14.32
C THR A 30 7.85 21.00 15.72
N ASP A 31 7.39 22.15 16.21
CA ASP A 31 7.56 22.54 17.61
C ASP A 31 6.28 22.33 18.46
N THR A 32 5.22 21.83 17.85
CA THR A 32 3.95 21.64 18.55
C THR A 32 3.74 20.15 18.83
N ALA A 33 3.63 19.77 20.09
CA ALA A 33 3.24 18.42 20.48
C ALA A 33 1.87 18.09 19.86
N LEU A 34 1.84 17.14 18.91
CA LEU A 34 0.61 16.67 18.30
C LEU A 34 -0.19 15.89 19.34
N VAL A 35 -1.31 16.43 19.79
CA VAL A 35 -2.25 15.70 20.64
C VAL A 35 -3.10 14.82 19.74
N LEU A 36 -2.82 13.52 19.73
CA LEU A 36 -3.64 12.57 18.99
C LEU A 36 -4.95 12.30 19.77
N PRO A 37 -6.10 12.21 19.07
CA PRO A 37 -7.34 11.82 19.71
C PRO A 37 -7.23 10.39 20.26
N ALA A 38 -7.91 10.13 21.38
CA ALA A 38 -8.08 8.76 21.85
C ALA A 38 -9.03 8.04 20.87
N ILE A 39 -8.56 6.94 20.28
CA ILE A 39 -9.34 6.08 19.40
C ILE A 39 -9.49 4.69 20.02
N THR A 40 -10.62 4.05 19.77
CA THR A 40 -10.88 2.68 20.20
C THR A 40 -10.68 1.70 19.04
N LEU A 41 -10.39 0.46 19.34
CA LEU A 41 -10.24 -0.59 18.33
C LEU A 41 -11.52 -0.84 17.51
N ALA A 42 -12.69 -0.51 18.06
CA ALA A 42 -13.97 -0.67 17.39
C ALA A 42 -14.28 0.45 16.38
N GLU A 43 -13.59 1.59 16.46
CA GLU A 43 -13.82 2.68 15.53
C GLU A 43 -13.39 2.34 14.12
N GLN A 44 -14.06 2.96 13.16
CA GLN A 44 -13.79 2.78 11.75
C GLN A 44 -12.44 3.39 11.38
N ALA A 45 -11.56 2.57 10.80
CA ALA A 45 -10.23 2.98 10.34
C ALA A 45 -10.18 3.21 8.83
N LEU A 46 -10.94 2.43 8.05
CA LEU A 46 -10.80 2.39 6.60
C LEU A 46 -12.12 1.98 5.92
N ILE A 47 -12.38 2.51 4.74
CA ILE A 47 -13.44 2.04 3.84
C ILE A 47 -12.80 1.63 2.51
N ILE A 48 -13.02 0.37 2.11
CA ILE A 48 -12.58 -0.14 0.82
C ILE A 48 -13.80 -0.44 -0.04
N TYR A 49 -13.84 0.15 -1.24
CA TYR A 49 -14.91 -0.10 -2.18
C TYR A 49 -14.65 -1.36 -3.00
N THR A 50 -15.70 -2.18 -3.13
CA THR A 50 -15.73 -3.34 -4.02
C THR A 50 -16.73 -3.10 -5.15
N SER A 51 -16.53 -3.76 -6.30
CA SER A 51 -17.41 -3.61 -7.48
C SER A 51 -18.86 -4.04 -7.22
N GLY A 52 -19.09 -4.86 -6.18
CA GLY A 52 -20.40 -5.39 -5.84
C GLY A 52 -20.97 -6.33 -6.92
N THR A 53 -21.58 -7.43 -6.53
CA THR A 53 -22.23 -8.39 -7.45
C THR A 53 -23.51 -7.85 -8.07
N THR A 54 -24.07 -6.77 -7.52
CA THR A 54 -25.31 -6.11 -7.96
C THR A 54 -25.08 -4.90 -8.87
N GLY A 55 -23.81 -4.64 -9.27
CA GLY A 55 -23.43 -3.52 -10.14
C GLY A 55 -23.16 -2.20 -9.41
N ASN A 56 -23.64 -2.02 -8.19
CA ASN A 56 -23.34 -0.82 -7.41
C ASN A 56 -22.13 -1.08 -6.48
N PRO A 57 -21.13 -0.19 -6.46
CA PRO A 57 -19.99 -0.30 -5.54
C PRO A 57 -20.47 -0.31 -4.09
N LYS A 58 -19.86 -1.19 -3.27
CA LYS A 58 -20.13 -1.29 -1.84
C LYS A 58 -18.89 -0.92 -1.05
N GLY A 59 -19.04 0.00 -0.09
CA GLY A 59 -17.99 0.38 0.84
C GLY A 59 -17.93 -0.59 2.01
N VAL A 60 -16.88 -1.40 2.08
CA VAL A 60 -16.60 -2.28 3.22
C VAL A 60 -15.89 -1.46 4.29
N MET A 61 -16.54 -1.31 5.44
CA MET A 61 -15.99 -0.61 6.60
C MET A 61 -15.11 -1.57 7.40
N LEU A 62 -13.86 -1.18 7.61
CA LEU A 62 -12.90 -1.91 8.45
C LEU A 62 -12.59 -1.08 9.70
N SER A 63 -12.68 -1.70 10.86
CA SER A 63 -12.28 -1.10 12.13
C SER A 63 -10.76 -1.19 12.33
N HIS A 64 -10.24 -0.44 13.30
CA HIS A 64 -8.85 -0.60 13.74
C HIS A 64 -8.56 -2.04 14.16
N ASN A 65 -9.50 -2.70 14.85
CA ASN A 65 -9.34 -4.12 15.22
C ASN A 65 -9.18 -5.03 14.01
N ASN A 66 -9.95 -4.83 12.93
CA ASN A 66 -9.80 -5.63 11.72
C ASN A 66 -8.40 -5.51 11.11
N LEU A 67 -7.81 -4.31 11.13
CA LEU A 67 -6.46 -4.09 10.64
C LEU A 67 -5.42 -4.78 11.53
N PHE A 68 -5.59 -4.75 12.85
CA PHE A 68 -4.72 -5.46 13.78
C PHE A 68 -4.81 -6.98 13.63
N GLU A 69 -6.03 -7.53 13.53
CA GLU A 69 -6.21 -8.98 13.31
C GLU A 69 -5.59 -9.44 12.00
N MET A 70 -5.76 -8.65 10.92
CA MET A 70 -5.10 -8.92 9.65
C MET A 70 -3.57 -8.88 9.78
N TYR A 71 -3.04 -7.90 10.50
CA TYR A 71 -1.61 -7.80 10.77
C TYR A 71 -1.08 -9.03 11.50
N TYR A 72 -1.74 -9.47 12.58
CA TYR A 72 -1.32 -10.65 13.34
C TYR A 72 -1.38 -11.94 12.52
N ALA A 73 -2.43 -12.10 11.72
CA ALA A 73 -2.56 -13.25 10.83
C ALA A 73 -1.42 -13.29 9.78
N LEU A 74 -1.14 -12.16 9.13
CA LEU A 74 -0.05 -12.09 8.14
C LEU A 74 1.33 -12.24 8.79
N ARG A 75 1.53 -11.71 9.99
CA ARG A 75 2.82 -11.80 10.68
C ARG A 75 3.18 -13.23 11.07
N SER A 76 2.20 -14.08 11.40
CA SER A 76 2.45 -15.49 11.69
C SER A 76 3.00 -16.25 10.48
N GLU A 77 2.55 -15.86 9.30
CA GLU A 77 2.95 -16.47 8.02
C GLU A 77 4.19 -15.80 7.39
N THR A 78 4.52 -14.58 7.82
CA THR A 78 5.57 -13.75 7.22
C THR A 78 6.52 -13.19 8.28
N PRO A 79 7.31 -14.04 8.95
CA PRO A 79 8.16 -13.61 10.06
C PRO A 79 9.29 -12.64 9.65
N LEU A 80 9.60 -12.55 8.35
CA LEU A 80 10.67 -11.71 7.81
C LEU A 80 10.32 -10.22 7.70
N LEU A 81 9.06 -9.83 7.97
CA LEU A 81 8.66 -8.43 8.00
C LEU A 81 8.89 -7.85 9.40
N GLY A 82 9.75 -6.84 9.47
CA GLY A 82 10.12 -6.16 10.70
C GLY A 82 11.02 -4.95 10.44
N PRO A 83 11.55 -4.33 11.50
CA PRO A 83 12.50 -3.24 11.35
C PRO A 83 13.70 -3.64 10.49
N GLY A 84 14.03 -2.81 9.51
CA GLY A 84 15.09 -3.09 8.53
C GLY A 84 14.63 -3.84 7.27
N ALA A 85 13.44 -4.42 7.26
CA ALA A 85 12.86 -4.96 6.05
C ALA A 85 12.37 -3.84 5.11
N VAL A 86 12.42 -4.10 3.81
CA VAL A 86 11.92 -3.21 2.76
C VAL A 86 10.81 -3.92 1.99
N ASN A 87 9.61 -3.37 2.06
CA ASN A 87 8.40 -3.95 1.51
C ASN A 87 7.99 -3.22 0.22
N LEU A 88 7.82 -3.96 -0.88
CA LEU A 88 7.34 -3.41 -2.15
C LEU A 88 5.82 -3.56 -2.25
N ILE A 89 5.16 -2.45 -2.47
CA ILE A 89 3.72 -2.37 -2.71
C ILE A 89 3.48 -2.05 -4.18
N ALA A 90 3.26 -3.10 -4.97
CA ALA A 90 3.02 -3.01 -6.42
C ALA A 90 1.53 -3.10 -6.78
N GLY A 91 0.67 -3.39 -5.81
CA GLY A 91 -0.78 -3.49 -6.00
C GLY A 91 -1.49 -2.14 -5.98
N PRO A 92 -2.71 -2.06 -6.54
CA PRO A 92 -3.48 -0.83 -6.57
C PRO A 92 -3.92 -0.40 -5.16
N TRP A 93 -3.72 0.88 -4.86
CA TRP A 93 -4.00 1.47 -3.55
C TRP A 93 -5.47 1.45 -3.13
N TYR A 94 -6.39 1.40 -4.09
CA TYR A 94 -7.83 1.32 -3.83
C TYR A 94 -8.30 -0.10 -3.52
N ALA A 95 -7.44 -1.09 -3.64
CA ALA A 95 -7.75 -2.49 -3.35
C ALA A 95 -7.18 -2.91 -1.99
N VAL A 96 -7.80 -3.91 -1.36
CA VAL A 96 -7.36 -4.44 -0.06
C VAL A 96 -5.89 -4.86 -0.06
N VAL A 97 -5.39 -5.36 -1.18
CA VAL A 97 -3.99 -5.79 -1.32
C VAL A 97 -3.04 -4.59 -1.16
N GLY A 98 -3.26 -3.50 -1.88
CA GLY A 98 -2.38 -2.32 -1.82
C GLY A 98 -2.37 -1.69 -0.43
N VAL A 99 -3.54 -1.30 0.08
CA VAL A 99 -3.65 -0.66 1.40
C VAL A 99 -3.32 -1.61 2.54
N GLY A 100 -3.70 -2.90 2.42
CA GLY A 100 -3.42 -3.90 3.45
C GLY A 100 -1.93 -4.13 3.65
N TYR A 101 -1.17 -4.31 2.57
CA TYR A 101 0.28 -4.46 2.64
C TYR A 101 1.00 -3.20 3.11
N PHE A 102 0.49 -2.02 2.78
CA PHE A 102 0.99 -0.76 3.32
C PHE A 102 0.83 -0.67 4.84
N VAL A 103 -0.38 -0.93 5.33
CA VAL A 103 -0.68 -0.94 6.77
C VAL A 103 0.15 -2.00 7.49
N PHE A 104 0.28 -3.19 6.88
CA PHE A 104 1.11 -4.26 7.41
C PHE A 104 2.57 -3.85 7.53
N GLY A 105 3.12 -3.19 6.51
CA GLY A 105 4.49 -2.67 6.56
C GLY A 105 4.69 -1.61 7.65
N ILE A 106 3.70 -0.71 7.85
CA ILE A 106 3.75 0.28 8.94
C ILE A 106 3.76 -0.41 10.30
N PHE A 107 2.83 -1.33 10.54
CA PHE A 107 2.74 -2.03 11.82
C PHE A 107 3.97 -2.89 12.12
N SER A 108 4.64 -3.39 11.07
CA SER A 108 5.89 -4.16 11.19
C SER A 108 7.13 -3.28 11.36
N GLY A 109 7.04 -1.96 11.18
CA GLY A 109 8.19 -1.05 11.19
C GLY A 109 9.08 -1.18 9.96
N CYS A 110 8.53 -1.61 8.81
CA CYS A 110 9.24 -1.73 7.55
C CYS A 110 9.34 -0.39 6.82
N THR A 111 10.31 -0.28 5.93
CA THR A 111 10.28 0.72 4.87
C THR A 111 9.32 0.26 3.78
N ASN A 112 8.34 1.10 3.41
CA ASN A 112 7.43 0.81 2.30
C ASN A 112 7.88 1.54 1.03
N VAL A 113 8.12 0.80 -0.04
CA VAL A 113 8.37 1.32 -1.40
C VAL A 113 7.10 1.14 -2.21
N LEU A 114 6.57 2.24 -2.74
CA LEU A 114 5.28 2.27 -3.41
C LEU A 114 5.44 2.45 -4.91
N LEU A 115 4.85 1.56 -5.67
CA LEU A 115 4.76 1.68 -7.11
C LEU A 115 3.40 2.25 -7.51
N LYS A 116 3.41 3.34 -8.28
CA LYS A 116 2.19 4.04 -8.69
C LYS A 116 1.36 3.24 -9.69
N ILE A 117 2.03 2.60 -10.64
CA ILE A 117 1.41 1.82 -11.73
C ILE A 117 2.30 0.58 -11.93
N PHE A 118 1.70 -0.57 -12.20
CA PHE A 118 2.45 -1.78 -12.49
C PHE A 118 3.33 -1.59 -13.72
N ASP A 119 4.62 -1.68 -13.51
CA ASP A 119 5.67 -1.68 -14.53
C ASP A 119 6.70 -2.74 -14.13
N PRO A 120 6.82 -3.83 -14.89
CA PRO A 120 7.67 -4.95 -14.50
C PRO A 120 9.17 -4.60 -14.50
N ILE A 121 9.63 -3.75 -15.40
CA ILE A 121 11.04 -3.29 -15.43
C ILE A 121 11.31 -2.38 -14.23
N GLU A 122 10.38 -1.47 -13.91
CA GLU A 122 10.53 -0.61 -12.75
C GLU A 122 10.54 -1.42 -11.44
N ILE A 123 9.78 -2.51 -11.34
CA ILE A 123 9.83 -3.44 -10.21
C ILE A 123 11.23 -4.01 -10.02
N LEU A 124 11.86 -4.53 -11.10
CA LEU A 124 13.21 -5.07 -11.04
C LEU A 124 14.21 -4.01 -10.59
N ARG A 125 14.11 -2.79 -11.15
CA ARG A 125 14.93 -1.65 -10.78
C ARG A 125 14.78 -1.26 -9.31
N LEU A 126 13.53 -1.22 -8.80
CA LEU A 126 13.24 -0.90 -7.39
C LEU A 126 13.81 -1.96 -6.45
N ILE A 127 13.67 -3.25 -6.80
CA ILE A 127 14.23 -4.35 -6.00
C ILE A 127 15.74 -4.17 -5.85
N GLN A 128 16.45 -3.95 -6.93
CA GLN A 128 17.89 -3.74 -6.92
C GLN A 128 18.28 -2.48 -6.15
N THR A 129 17.59 -1.35 -6.41
CA THR A 129 17.96 -0.04 -5.89
C THR A 129 17.71 0.08 -4.39
N TYR A 130 16.53 -0.35 -3.94
CA TYR A 130 16.11 -0.22 -2.54
C TYR A 130 16.36 -1.50 -1.72
N LYS A 131 16.96 -2.53 -2.33
CA LYS A 131 17.20 -3.81 -1.69
C LYS A 131 15.92 -4.37 -1.06
N ILE A 132 14.86 -4.41 -1.87
CA ILE A 132 13.55 -4.92 -1.46
C ILE A 132 13.71 -6.34 -0.91
N THR A 133 13.17 -6.58 0.28
CA THR A 133 13.21 -7.90 0.93
C THR A 133 11.90 -8.65 0.81
N ASN A 134 10.79 -7.94 0.70
CA ASN A 134 9.45 -8.51 0.66
C ASN A 134 8.60 -7.85 -0.42
N ALA A 135 7.79 -8.64 -1.11
CA ALA A 135 6.85 -8.15 -2.10
C ALA A 135 5.58 -8.99 -2.15
N PHE A 136 4.46 -8.36 -2.53
CA PHE A 136 3.26 -9.07 -2.92
C PHE A 136 2.96 -8.84 -4.38
N PHE A 137 2.66 -9.92 -5.11
CA PHE A 137 2.27 -9.86 -6.52
C PHE A 137 0.98 -10.63 -6.78
N ALA A 138 0.15 -10.13 -7.69
CA ALA A 138 -0.87 -10.98 -8.31
C ALA A 138 -0.16 -12.03 -9.21
N PRO A 139 -0.71 -13.24 -9.40
CA PRO A 139 -0.08 -14.28 -10.22
C PRO A 139 0.28 -13.80 -11.63
N ILE A 140 -0.58 -12.99 -12.25
CA ILE A 140 -0.30 -12.41 -13.57
C ILE A 140 0.92 -11.48 -13.57
N MET A 141 1.13 -10.72 -12.49
CA MET A 141 2.30 -9.83 -12.36
C MET A 141 3.59 -10.65 -12.30
N MET A 142 3.61 -11.72 -11.49
CA MET A 142 4.76 -12.64 -11.43
C MET A 142 5.04 -13.26 -12.78
N LYS A 143 3.99 -13.74 -13.47
CA LYS A 143 4.14 -14.35 -14.80
C LYS A 143 4.79 -13.39 -15.80
N ILE A 144 4.38 -12.11 -15.78
CA ILE A 144 4.95 -11.08 -16.66
C ILE A 144 6.42 -10.82 -16.28
N ILE A 145 6.73 -10.64 -15.00
CA ILE A 145 8.10 -10.37 -14.53
C ILE A 145 9.03 -11.53 -14.89
N CYS A 146 8.61 -12.78 -14.64
CA CYS A 146 9.42 -13.96 -14.93
C CYS A 146 9.61 -14.24 -16.43
N ALA A 147 8.77 -13.66 -17.30
CA ALA A 147 8.88 -13.80 -18.74
C ALA A 147 9.77 -12.74 -19.40
N LEU A 148 10.30 -11.79 -18.63
CA LEU A 148 11.22 -10.80 -19.15
C LEU A 148 12.62 -11.40 -19.35
N ASP A 149 13.21 -11.19 -20.51
CA ASP A 149 14.59 -11.57 -20.78
C ASP A 149 15.57 -10.80 -19.89
N GLU A 150 15.24 -9.55 -19.58
CA GLU A 150 16.03 -8.62 -18.76
C GLU A 150 16.07 -8.99 -17.26
N VAL A 151 15.26 -9.94 -16.80
CA VAL A 151 15.22 -10.31 -15.37
C VAL A 151 16.61 -10.69 -14.83
N HIS A 152 17.45 -11.24 -15.69
CA HIS A 152 18.81 -11.67 -15.34
C HIS A 152 19.83 -10.51 -15.26
N GLU A 153 19.45 -9.32 -15.69
CA GLU A 153 20.31 -8.12 -15.64
C GLU A 153 20.24 -7.40 -14.29
N TYR A 154 19.27 -7.78 -13.44
CA TYR A 154 19.03 -7.14 -12.15
C TYR A 154 19.47 -8.00 -10.98
N ASP A 155 20.02 -7.37 -9.95
CA ASP A 155 20.33 -8.01 -8.68
C ASP A 155 19.07 -8.13 -7.82
N LEU A 156 18.48 -9.31 -7.80
CA LEU A 156 17.29 -9.65 -7.00
C LEU A 156 17.65 -10.39 -5.70
N SER A 157 18.91 -10.48 -5.34
CA SER A 157 19.40 -11.26 -4.19
C SER A 157 18.87 -10.79 -2.84
N SER A 158 18.36 -9.56 -2.75
CA SER A 158 17.74 -9.03 -1.54
C SER A 158 16.36 -9.59 -1.26
N LEU A 159 15.65 -10.12 -2.27
CA LEU A 159 14.32 -10.71 -2.08
C LEU A 159 14.39 -11.95 -1.22
N GLN A 160 13.69 -11.93 -0.09
CA GLN A 160 13.61 -13.03 0.86
C GLN A 160 12.23 -13.68 0.86
N ASN A 161 11.19 -12.89 0.57
CA ASN A 161 9.83 -13.37 0.60
C ASN A 161 8.99 -12.73 -0.50
N ILE A 162 8.32 -13.57 -1.27
CA ILE A 162 7.31 -13.15 -2.24
C ILE A 162 6.01 -13.84 -1.89
N GLN A 163 5.01 -13.04 -1.58
CA GLN A 163 3.63 -13.51 -1.43
C GLN A 163 2.86 -13.28 -2.72
N TYR A 164 1.96 -14.16 -3.04
CA TYR A 164 1.12 -14.01 -4.22
C TYR A 164 -0.31 -14.48 -3.96
N GLY A 165 -1.26 -13.86 -4.64
CA GLY A 165 -2.68 -14.18 -4.48
C GLY A 165 -3.59 -13.16 -5.16
N GLY A 166 -4.88 -13.23 -4.86
CA GLY A 166 -5.89 -12.27 -5.33
C GLY A 166 -6.59 -12.65 -6.64
N SER A 167 -6.08 -13.64 -7.37
CA SER A 167 -6.74 -14.26 -8.54
C SER A 167 -6.18 -15.66 -8.77
N PRO A 168 -6.90 -16.51 -9.49
CA PRO A 168 -6.39 -17.83 -9.90
C PRO A 168 -5.21 -17.70 -10.87
#